data_4a9bc442fe5491e98d76e0d83e70fecf
#
_entry.id   4a9bc442fe5491e98d76e0d83e70fecf
#
_cell.length_a   1.000
_cell.length_b   1.000
_cell.length_c   1.000
_cell.angle_alpha   90.00
_cell.angle_beta   90.00
_cell.angle_gamma   90.00
#
_symmetry.space_group_name_H-M   'P 1'
#
loop_
_entity.id
_entity.type
_entity.pdbx_description
1 polymer ?
#
loop_
_entity_poly.entity_id
_entity_poly.type
_entity_poly.pdbx_seq_one_letter_code
_entity_poly.pdbx_strand_id
1 'polypeptide(L)'
;RWWRSERFTGVVIPAEGEFAIITPYFEEPSVRESMAFGDDVRTWNEHEDPFALVAGVLKDHGLQRGKIAVEETVRHFIVDGIQQAVPEFDVVSGKPITRGCRMLKTPAEIALMQMANDVTMAAYRHVHANIDKGMLPADISAMMNQATRQLGGRPGFSMALLNDASAYPHGT
;
A
#
# COMPACT_ATOMS: atom_id res chain seq x y z
N ARG A 1 2.82 -9.80 5.69
CA ARG A 1 2.41 -8.79 4.69
C ARG A 1 2.58 -9.40 3.31
N TRP A 2 1.48 -9.58 2.62
CA TRP A 2 1.45 -10.19 1.31
C TRP A 2 1.62 -9.14 0.21
N TRP A 3 2.55 -9.38 -0.72
CA TRP A 3 2.78 -8.53 -1.88
C TRP A 3 2.18 -9.18 -3.11
N ARG A 4 1.28 -8.46 -3.78
CA ARG A 4 0.66 -8.84 -5.04
C ARG A 4 1.27 -8.00 -6.13
N SER A 5 2.00 -8.61 -7.03
CA SER A 5 2.71 -7.85 -8.05
C SER A 5 2.33 -8.23 -9.48
N GLU A 6 1.74 -9.38 -9.70
CA GLU A 6 1.60 -9.93 -11.05
C GLU A 6 0.15 -9.98 -11.54
N ARG A 7 -0.75 -10.46 -10.69
CA ARG A 7 -2.14 -10.70 -11.04
C ARG A 7 -3.06 -9.62 -10.47
N PHE A 8 -4.20 -9.42 -11.12
CA PHE A 8 -5.21 -8.51 -10.61
C PHE A 8 -5.79 -9.03 -9.29
N THR A 9 -5.61 -8.26 -8.26
CA THR A 9 -6.37 -8.38 -7.02
C THR A 9 -6.79 -6.98 -6.60
N GLY A 10 -8.06 -6.80 -6.33
CA GLY A 10 -8.64 -5.50 -5.99
C GLY A 10 -9.83 -5.61 -5.08
N VAL A 11 -10.20 -4.49 -4.49
CA VAL A 11 -11.43 -4.34 -3.71
C VAL A 11 -12.35 -3.40 -4.48
N VAL A 12 -13.56 -3.83 -4.74
CA VAL A 12 -14.63 -3.01 -5.31
C VAL A 12 -15.52 -2.56 -4.15
N ILE A 13 -15.55 -1.27 -3.91
CA ILE A 13 -16.31 -0.65 -2.81
C ILE A 13 -17.43 0.18 -3.43
N PRO A 14 -18.69 -0.28 -3.40
CA PRO A 14 -19.82 0.52 -3.85
C PRO A 14 -20.06 1.69 -2.88
N ALA A 15 -20.76 2.74 -3.37
CA ALA A 15 -21.13 3.87 -2.51
C ALA A 15 -22.08 3.45 -1.38
N GLU A 16 -22.90 2.42 -1.64
CA GLU A 16 -23.81 1.82 -0.67
C GLU A 16 -23.76 0.30 -0.81
N GLY A 17 -23.84 -0.41 0.32
CA GLY A 17 -23.80 -1.87 0.39
C GLY A 17 -22.41 -2.43 0.71
N GLU A 18 -22.28 -3.74 0.58
CA GLU A 18 -21.06 -4.48 0.94
C GLU A 18 -20.01 -4.41 -0.18
N PHE A 19 -18.75 -4.39 0.20
CA PHE A 19 -17.65 -4.47 -0.74
C PHE A 19 -17.40 -5.92 -1.19
N ALA A 20 -16.78 -6.07 -2.35
CA ALA A 20 -16.30 -7.35 -2.85
C ALA A 20 -14.79 -7.32 -3.08
N ILE A 21 -14.12 -8.41 -2.81
CA ILE A 21 -12.70 -8.62 -3.16
C ILE A 21 -12.64 -9.51 -4.38
N ILE A 22 -11.88 -9.10 -5.39
CA ILE A 22 -11.60 -9.88 -6.60
C ILE A 22 -10.15 -10.32 -6.55
N THR A 23 -9.90 -11.62 -6.71
CA THR A 23 -8.55 -12.20 -6.60
C THR A 23 -8.41 -13.46 -7.46
N PRO A 24 -7.19 -13.83 -7.89
CA PRO A 24 -6.97 -15.15 -8.48
C PRO A 24 -7.41 -16.26 -7.52
N TYR A 25 -7.93 -17.36 -8.07
CA TYR A 25 -8.40 -18.48 -7.26
C TYR A 25 -7.34 -19.02 -6.28
N PHE A 26 -6.08 -19.13 -6.71
CA PHE A 26 -5.00 -19.63 -5.87
C PHE A 26 -4.61 -18.69 -4.72
N GLU A 27 -5.02 -17.42 -4.78
CA GLU A 27 -4.77 -16.42 -3.72
C GLU A 27 -5.93 -16.29 -2.71
N GLU A 28 -7.07 -16.93 -2.96
CA GLU A 28 -8.24 -16.83 -2.09
C GLU A 28 -7.95 -17.16 -0.62
N PRO A 29 -7.21 -18.26 -0.29
CA PRO A 29 -6.91 -18.57 1.11
C PRO A 29 -6.15 -17.44 1.82
N SER A 30 -5.15 -16.84 1.15
CA SER A 30 -4.36 -15.73 1.70
C SER A 30 -5.19 -14.45 1.85
N VAL A 31 -6.15 -14.22 0.94
CA VAL A 31 -7.10 -13.11 1.05
C VAL A 31 -7.95 -13.29 2.29
N ARG A 32 -8.60 -14.46 2.44
CA ARG A 32 -9.49 -14.75 3.57
C ARG A 32 -8.77 -14.67 4.91
N GLU A 33 -7.52 -15.17 4.99
CA GLU A 33 -6.70 -15.04 6.19
C GLU A 33 -6.40 -13.58 6.56
N SER A 34 -6.29 -12.71 5.56
CA SER A 34 -5.96 -11.28 5.74
C SER A 34 -7.17 -10.40 5.99
N MET A 35 -8.40 -10.89 5.76
CA MET A 35 -9.62 -10.13 5.93
C MET A 35 -9.95 -9.97 7.40
N ALA A 36 -10.29 -8.74 7.81
CA ALA A 36 -10.77 -8.44 9.15
C ALA A 36 -12.33 -8.41 9.23
N PHE A 37 -13.00 -8.23 8.10
CA PHE A 37 -14.45 -8.15 7.96
C PHE A 37 -14.86 -8.37 6.50
N GLY A 38 -16.17 -8.59 6.25
CA GLY A 38 -16.70 -8.93 4.93
C GLY A 38 -16.47 -10.41 4.60
N ASP A 39 -17.15 -10.90 3.55
CA ASP A 39 -17.07 -12.30 3.09
C ASP A 39 -17.20 -12.46 1.58
N ASP A 40 -17.58 -11.43 0.81
CA ASP A 40 -17.66 -11.50 -0.65
C ASP A 40 -16.26 -11.50 -1.28
N VAL A 41 -15.78 -12.71 -1.57
CA VAL A 41 -14.52 -12.93 -2.29
C VAL A 41 -14.85 -13.64 -3.59
N ARG A 42 -14.59 -12.97 -4.72
CA ARG A 42 -14.81 -13.46 -6.08
C ARG A 42 -13.49 -13.84 -6.71
N THR A 43 -13.41 -15.05 -7.21
CA THR A 43 -12.17 -15.60 -7.75
C THR A 43 -12.25 -15.77 -9.27
N TRP A 44 -11.09 -15.69 -9.91
CA TRP A 44 -10.90 -15.92 -11.33
C TRP A 44 -9.72 -16.86 -11.58
N ASN A 45 -9.79 -17.64 -12.66
CA ASN A 45 -8.73 -18.53 -13.12
C ASN A 45 -7.94 -17.87 -14.25
N GLU A 46 -6.72 -18.33 -14.52
CA GLU A 46 -5.79 -17.75 -15.49
C GLU A 46 -6.33 -17.63 -16.92
N HIS A 47 -7.36 -18.37 -17.28
CA HIS A 47 -8.03 -18.32 -18.60
C HIS A 47 -9.28 -17.43 -18.63
N GLU A 48 -9.63 -16.82 -17.50
CA GLU A 48 -10.82 -15.97 -17.36
C GLU A 48 -10.43 -14.48 -17.35
N ASP A 49 -11.38 -13.64 -17.75
CA ASP A 49 -11.23 -12.19 -17.61
C ASP A 49 -11.58 -11.73 -16.20
N PRO A 50 -10.61 -11.27 -15.41
CA PRO A 50 -10.88 -10.79 -14.05
C PRO A 50 -11.78 -9.55 -14.00
N PHE A 51 -11.81 -8.76 -15.07
CA PHE A 51 -12.59 -7.53 -15.11
C PHE A 51 -14.08 -7.79 -15.31
N ALA A 52 -14.45 -8.96 -15.85
CA ALA A 52 -15.82 -9.42 -15.86
C ALA A 52 -16.43 -9.54 -14.45
N LEU A 53 -15.60 -9.85 -13.45
CA LEU A 53 -16.04 -9.87 -12.04
C LEU A 53 -16.33 -8.47 -11.51
N VAL A 54 -15.61 -7.44 -11.96
CA VAL A 54 -15.94 -6.04 -11.63
C VAL A 54 -17.33 -5.71 -12.15
N ALA A 55 -17.60 -6.04 -13.41
CA ALA A 55 -18.93 -5.86 -14.01
C ALA A 55 -20.01 -6.63 -13.24
N GLY A 56 -19.70 -7.86 -12.78
CA GLY A 56 -20.58 -8.67 -11.96
C GLY A 56 -20.93 -8.00 -10.63
N VAL A 57 -19.94 -7.45 -9.91
CA VAL A 57 -20.17 -6.70 -8.66
C VAL A 57 -21.11 -5.52 -8.90
N LEU A 58 -20.83 -4.71 -9.91
CA LEU A 58 -21.68 -3.54 -10.25
C LEU A 58 -23.11 -3.94 -10.56
N LYS A 59 -23.29 -5.03 -11.31
CA LYS A 59 -24.60 -5.57 -11.66
C LYS A 59 -25.36 -6.05 -10.43
N ASP A 60 -24.70 -6.77 -9.51
CA ASP A 60 -25.33 -7.28 -8.27
C ASP A 60 -25.81 -6.14 -7.35
N HIS A 61 -25.12 -4.99 -7.41
CA HIS A 61 -25.53 -3.75 -6.75
C HIS A 61 -26.56 -2.93 -7.56
N GLY A 62 -27.06 -3.43 -8.68
CA GLY A 62 -28.05 -2.75 -9.53
C GLY A 62 -27.50 -1.53 -10.26
N LEU A 63 -26.17 -1.38 -10.32
CA LEU A 63 -25.51 -0.26 -10.97
C LEU A 63 -25.36 -0.53 -12.47
N GLN A 64 -25.90 0.38 -13.29
CA GLN A 64 -25.86 0.25 -14.77
C GLN A 64 -25.00 1.33 -15.42
N ARG A 65 -24.71 2.42 -14.76
CA ARG A 65 -23.89 3.54 -15.22
C ARG A 65 -23.44 4.39 -14.03
N GLY A 66 -22.43 5.19 -14.21
CA GLY A 66 -21.93 6.08 -13.18
C GLY A 66 -20.43 6.30 -13.27
N LYS A 67 -19.80 6.54 -12.14
CA LYS A 67 -18.35 6.73 -12.04
C LYS A 67 -17.71 5.62 -11.23
N ILE A 68 -16.59 5.09 -11.74
CA ILE A 68 -15.72 4.18 -11.02
C ILE A 68 -14.46 4.96 -10.68
N ALA A 69 -14.26 5.23 -9.40
CA ALA A 69 -13.07 5.91 -8.90
C ALA A 69 -11.96 4.89 -8.65
N VAL A 70 -10.85 4.99 -9.37
CA VAL A 70 -9.70 4.09 -9.26
C VAL A 70 -8.59 4.77 -8.47
N GLU A 71 -7.98 4.05 -7.53
CA GLU A 71 -6.85 4.53 -6.72
C GLU A 71 -5.67 4.95 -7.63
N GLU A 72 -4.99 6.04 -7.29
CA GLU A 72 -4.04 6.72 -8.17
C GLU A 72 -2.76 5.97 -8.52
N THR A 73 -2.43 4.89 -7.79
CA THR A 73 -1.23 4.09 -8.05
C THR A 73 -1.52 2.79 -8.80
N VAL A 74 -2.78 2.57 -9.16
CA VAL A 74 -3.21 1.39 -9.93
C VAL A 74 -2.57 1.41 -11.31
N ARG A 75 -2.05 0.26 -11.73
CA ARG A 75 -1.41 0.11 -13.05
C ARG A 75 -2.42 0.31 -14.17
N HIS A 76 -1.97 0.95 -15.26
CA HIS A 76 -2.82 1.34 -16.38
C HIS A 76 -3.60 0.17 -16.98
N PHE A 77 -3.01 -1.03 -17.10
CA PHE A 77 -3.72 -2.19 -17.66
C PHE A 77 -4.98 -2.58 -16.86
N ILE A 78 -5.02 -2.29 -15.56
CA ILE A 78 -6.21 -2.52 -14.73
C ILE A 78 -7.29 -1.49 -15.06
N VAL A 79 -6.91 -0.23 -15.22
CA VAL A 79 -7.82 0.85 -15.61
C VAL A 79 -8.43 0.56 -16.98
N ASP A 80 -7.58 0.18 -17.94
CA ASP A 80 -7.98 -0.17 -19.29
C ASP A 80 -8.93 -1.38 -19.31
N GLY A 81 -8.59 -2.45 -18.56
CA GLY A 81 -9.45 -3.62 -18.44
C GLY A 81 -10.82 -3.32 -17.82
N ILE A 82 -10.87 -2.48 -16.80
CA ILE A 82 -12.14 -2.03 -16.21
C ILE A 82 -12.95 -1.23 -17.24
N GLN A 83 -12.32 -0.29 -17.95
CA GLN A 83 -13.00 0.51 -18.98
C GLN A 83 -13.60 -0.35 -20.11
N GLN A 84 -12.88 -1.41 -20.50
CA GLN A 84 -13.38 -2.34 -21.54
C GLN A 84 -14.53 -3.21 -21.03
N ALA A 85 -14.47 -3.64 -19.77
CA ALA A 85 -15.49 -4.50 -19.18
C ALA A 85 -16.81 -3.77 -18.85
N VAL A 86 -16.74 -2.47 -18.61
CA VAL A 86 -17.90 -1.65 -18.20
C VAL A 86 -17.90 -0.29 -18.91
N PRO A 87 -18.09 -0.27 -20.26
CA PRO A 87 -17.99 0.94 -21.07
C PRO A 87 -19.04 2.01 -20.75
N GLU A 88 -20.13 1.64 -20.05
CA GLU A 88 -21.17 2.57 -19.59
C GLU A 88 -20.78 3.38 -18.37
N PHE A 89 -19.59 3.12 -17.79
CA PHE A 89 -19.07 3.84 -16.62
C PHE A 89 -17.92 4.75 -16.99
N ASP A 90 -17.90 5.94 -16.37
CA ASP A 90 -16.75 6.83 -16.43
C ASP A 90 -15.69 6.39 -15.42
N VAL A 91 -14.55 5.90 -15.88
CA VAL A 91 -13.42 5.59 -14.99
C VAL A 91 -12.66 6.87 -14.69
N VAL A 92 -12.62 7.23 -13.42
CA VAL A 92 -12.05 8.50 -12.93
C VAL A 92 -11.00 8.25 -11.83
N SER A 93 -10.19 9.26 -11.54
CA SER A 93 -9.23 9.18 -10.44
C SER A 93 -9.93 9.15 -9.07
N GLY A 94 -9.62 8.15 -8.25
CA GLY A 94 -10.04 8.03 -6.85
C GLY A 94 -9.25 8.88 -5.87
N LYS A 95 -8.22 9.61 -6.34
CA LYS A 95 -7.36 10.44 -5.49
C LYS A 95 -8.08 11.35 -4.50
N PRO A 96 -9.20 12.03 -4.83
CA PRO A 96 -9.91 12.85 -3.84
C PRO A 96 -10.41 12.03 -2.65
N ILE A 97 -10.84 10.79 -2.88
CA ILE A 97 -11.36 9.88 -1.85
C ILE A 97 -10.19 9.32 -1.03
N THR A 98 -9.25 8.65 -1.68
CA THR A 98 -8.11 7.99 -1.05
C THR A 98 -7.25 8.96 -0.26
N ARG A 99 -6.98 10.14 -0.83
CA ARG A 99 -6.25 11.21 -0.17
C ARG A 99 -7.03 11.79 1.01
N GLY A 100 -8.33 12.00 0.85
CA GLY A 100 -9.20 12.50 1.92
C GLY A 100 -9.17 11.58 3.14
N CYS A 101 -9.32 10.28 2.94
CA CYS A 101 -9.25 9.27 4.00
C CYS A 101 -7.87 9.19 4.67
N ARG A 102 -6.78 9.43 3.93
CA ARG A 102 -5.41 9.27 4.43
C ARG A 102 -4.81 10.54 5.03
N MET A 103 -5.27 11.73 4.61
CA MET A 103 -4.73 13.00 5.10
C MET A 103 -5.02 13.23 6.57
N LEU A 104 -6.24 12.93 7.00
CA LEU A 104 -6.65 13.11 8.38
C LEU A 104 -6.39 11.81 9.17
N LYS A 105 -5.60 11.90 10.21
CA LYS A 105 -5.25 10.77 11.07
C LYS A 105 -6.14 10.76 12.30
N THR A 106 -6.55 9.58 12.70
CA THR A 106 -7.23 9.35 13.97
C THR A 106 -6.26 9.55 15.15
N PRO A 107 -6.75 9.77 16.37
CA PRO A 107 -5.88 9.83 17.57
C PRO A 107 -5.00 8.58 17.75
N ALA A 108 -5.53 7.39 17.42
CA ALA A 108 -4.76 6.14 17.49
C ALA A 108 -3.62 6.09 16.47
N GLU A 109 -3.86 6.52 15.22
CA GLU A 109 -2.83 6.63 14.20
C GLU A 109 -1.75 7.65 14.58
N ILE A 110 -2.14 8.80 15.15
CA ILE A 110 -1.19 9.81 15.66
C ILE A 110 -0.32 9.22 16.77
N ALA A 111 -0.90 8.46 17.71
CA ALA A 111 -0.15 7.81 18.78
C ALA A 111 0.87 6.80 18.23
N LEU A 112 0.49 5.99 17.24
CA LEU A 112 1.41 5.06 16.57
C LEU A 112 2.53 5.78 15.79
N MET A 113 2.22 6.88 15.12
CA MET A 113 3.20 7.71 14.43
C MET A 113 4.17 8.36 15.44
N GLN A 114 3.69 8.83 16.59
CA GLN A 114 4.53 9.37 17.66
C GLN A 114 5.49 8.30 18.19
N MET A 115 4.99 7.10 18.49
CA MET A 115 5.82 5.98 18.93
C MET A 115 6.91 5.63 17.89
N ALA A 116 6.57 5.60 16.61
CA ALA A 116 7.54 5.35 15.54
C ALA A 116 8.62 6.45 15.47
N ASN A 117 8.24 7.71 15.66
CA ASN A 117 9.17 8.82 15.75
C ASN A 117 10.09 8.72 17.00
N ASP A 118 9.56 8.35 18.14
CA ASP A 118 10.34 8.22 19.39
C ASP A 118 11.40 7.11 19.24
N VAL A 119 11.04 5.97 18.65
CA VAL A 119 11.98 4.89 18.29
C VAL A 119 13.05 5.41 17.32
N THR A 120 12.66 6.12 16.29
CA THR A 120 13.59 6.69 15.31
C THR A 120 14.55 7.66 15.98
N MET A 121 14.08 8.57 16.81
CA MET A 121 14.91 9.54 17.51
C MET A 121 15.85 8.89 18.53
N ALA A 122 15.40 7.83 19.20
CA ALA A 122 16.27 7.06 20.10
C ALA A 122 17.39 6.35 19.31
N ALA A 123 17.08 5.74 18.16
CA ALA A 123 18.06 5.15 17.27
C ALA A 123 19.06 6.18 16.73
N TYR A 124 18.60 7.37 16.34
CA TYR A 124 19.48 8.47 15.92
C TYR A 124 20.45 8.90 17.04
N ARG A 125 19.97 9.06 18.27
CA ARG A 125 20.83 9.42 19.42
C ARG A 125 21.90 8.35 19.67
N HIS A 126 21.51 7.08 19.55
CA HIS A 126 22.46 5.98 19.70
C HIS A 126 23.54 6.02 18.60
N VAL A 127 23.15 6.18 17.35
CA VAL A 127 24.09 6.26 16.22
C VAL A 127 25.01 7.47 16.38
N HIS A 128 24.44 8.65 16.67
CA HIS A 128 25.23 9.88 16.87
C HIS A 128 26.30 9.74 17.97
N ALA A 129 25.96 9.02 19.05
CA ALA A 129 26.90 8.80 20.15
C ALA A 129 28.00 7.77 19.84
N ASN A 130 27.86 6.99 18.78
CA ASN A 130 28.75 5.87 18.46
C ASN A 130 29.36 5.97 17.04
N ILE A 131 29.17 7.08 16.35
CA ILE A 131 29.86 7.33 15.07
C ILE A 131 31.32 7.66 15.34
N ASP A 132 32.21 6.93 14.69
CA ASP A 132 33.64 7.15 14.73
C ASP A 132 34.22 7.54 13.35
N LYS A 133 35.37 8.21 13.39
CA LYS A 133 36.13 8.57 12.20
C LYS A 133 36.53 7.30 11.43
N GLY A 134 36.24 7.27 10.15
CA GLY A 134 36.55 6.14 9.26
C GLY A 134 35.40 5.16 9.04
N MET A 135 34.29 5.30 9.75
CA MET A 135 33.09 4.51 9.44
C MET A 135 32.56 4.81 8.04
N LEU A 136 32.12 3.76 7.37
CA LEU A 136 31.48 3.85 6.07
C LEU A 136 29.98 4.12 6.20
N PRO A 137 29.31 4.68 5.18
CA PRO A 137 27.86 4.87 5.17
C PRO A 137 27.07 3.58 5.48
N ALA A 138 27.58 2.43 5.03
CA ALA A 138 26.98 1.13 5.31
C ALA A 138 27.02 0.76 6.80
N ASP A 139 28.13 1.06 7.50
CA ASP A 139 28.28 0.78 8.93
C ASP A 139 27.28 1.61 9.75
N ILE A 140 27.15 2.90 9.41
CA ILE A 140 26.21 3.82 10.04
C ILE A 140 24.76 3.36 9.83
N SER A 141 24.42 2.97 8.59
CA SER A 141 23.09 2.43 8.27
C SER A 141 22.81 1.11 8.98
N ALA A 142 23.80 0.24 9.10
CA ALA A 142 23.68 -1.02 9.85
C ALA A 142 23.43 -0.77 11.33
N MET A 143 24.16 0.16 11.93
CA MET A 143 23.98 0.58 13.35
C MET A 143 22.57 1.15 13.57
N MET A 144 22.08 2.01 12.67
CA MET A 144 20.72 2.56 12.73
C MET A 144 19.66 1.47 12.68
N ASN A 145 19.81 0.53 11.74
CA ASN A 145 18.89 -0.61 11.59
C ASN A 145 18.91 -1.52 12.84
N GLN A 146 20.08 -1.76 13.41
CA GLN A 146 20.23 -2.58 14.61
C GLN A 146 19.57 -1.90 15.81
N ALA A 147 19.85 -0.63 16.04
CA ALA A 147 19.24 0.14 17.14
C ALA A 147 17.70 0.17 17.02
N THR A 148 17.18 0.37 15.80
CA THR A 148 15.74 0.33 15.57
C THR A 148 15.12 -1.01 15.94
N ARG A 149 15.77 -2.14 15.59
CA ARG A 149 15.28 -3.49 15.95
C ARG A 149 15.34 -3.74 17.47
N GLN A 150 16.40 -3.31 18.13
CA GLN A 150 16.55 -3.44 19.60
C GLN A 150 15.47 -2.66 20.36
N LEU A 151 14.99 -1.56 19.78
CA LEU A 151 13.89 -0.76 20.31
C LEU A 151 12.49 -1.32 19.93
N GLY A 152 12.43 -2.50 19.32
CA GLY A 152 11.18 -3.14 18.91
C GLY A 152 10.59 -2.60 17.61
N GLY A 153 11.29 -1.70 16.92
CA GLY A 153 10.88 -1.17 15.63
C GLY A 153 11.29 -2.06 14.45
N ARG A 154 10.63 -1.88 13.31
CA ARG A 154 11.03 -2.48 12.05
C ARG A 154 11.69 -1.41 11.17
N PRO A 155 12.99 -1.55 10.83
CA PRO A 155 13.64 -0.62 9.93
C PRO A 155 12.93 -0.55 8.59
N GLY A 156 12.65 0.65 8.12
CA GLY A 156 12.11 0.88 6.76
C GLY A 156 13.24 1.24 5.81
N PHE A 157 13.72 2.47 5.96
CA PHE A 157 14.78 3.03 5.12
C PHE A 157 15.75 3.82 6.00
N SER A 158 17.03 3.62 5.77
CA SER A 158 18.10 4.44 6.36
C SER A 158 19.18 4.72 5.32
N MET A 159 19.62 5.96 5.26
CA MET A 159 20.67 6.40 4.34
C MET A 159 21.63 7.31 5.10
N ALA A 160 22.91 6.98 5.06
CA ALA A 160 23.97 7.83 5.55
C ALA A 160 24.71 8.42 4.36
N LEU A 161 24.82 9.74 4.29
CA LEU A 161 25.54 10.48 3.25
C LEU A 161 26.69 11.23 3.91
N LEU A 162 27.89 11.00 3.37
CA LEU A 162 29.12 11.57 3.89
C LEU A 162 29.84 12.39 2.80
N ASN A 163 30.59 13.39 3.23
CA ASN A 163 31.40 14.24 2.35
C ASN A 163 30.56 14.84 1.21
N ASP A 164 31.06 14.79 -0.03
CA ASP A 164 30.42 15.38 -1.21
C ASP A 164 29.04 14.77 -1.50
N ALA A 165 28.84 13.49 -1.18
CA ALA A 165 27.54 12.83 -1.33
C ALA A 165 26.43 13.48 -0.50
N SER A 166 26.77 14.16 0.62
CA SER A 166 25.79 14.86 1.47
C SER A 166 25.19 16.11 0.81
N ALA A 167 25.80 16.60 -0.29
CA ALA A 167 25.25 17.72 -1.08
C ALA A 167 24.05 17.32 -1.94
N TYR A 168 23.81 16.02 -2.12
CA TYR A 168 22.73 15.49 -2.95
C TYR A 168 21.67 14.79 -2.09
N PRO A 169 20.37 15.02 -2.33
CA PRO A 169 19.30 14.46 -1.49
C PRO A 169 19.27 12.93 -1.38
N HIS A 170 19.80 12.24 -2.39
CA HIS A 170 19.85 10.78 -2.44
C HIS A 170 21.28 10.21 -2.57
N GLY A 171 22.28 11.06 -2.41
CA GLY A 171 23.67 10.71 -2.63
C GLY A 171 24.04 10.62 -4.12
N THR A 172 25.25 10.19 -4.37
CA THR A 172 25.79 9.91 -5.70
C THR A 172 26.21 8.46 -5.78
#